data_a8d54d9c2d8f01a7f3c14799e2654f7c
#
_entry.id   a8d54d9c2d8f01a7f3c14799e2654f7c
#
_cell.length_a   1.000
_cell.length_b   1.000
_cell.length_c   1.000
_cell.angle_alpha   90.00
_cell.angle_beta   90.00
_cell.angle_gamma   90.00
#
_symmetry.space_group_name_H-M   'P 1'
#
loop_
_entity.id
_entity.type
_entity.pdbx_description
1 polymer ?
#
loop_
_entity_poly.entity_id
_entity_poly.type
_entity_poly.pdbx_seq_one_letter_code
_entity_poly.pdbx_strand_id
1 'polypeptide(L)'
;IVLTEEGMLFRRRAQEIIDLTEKTRAEFSTEAADLAGQIAIGCGETRNMRVLSDWMLTMQQQYPLVTFQVQSFTADVVLERLANGLLDLGLLMEPVDIRKYEVLRMPLKEEWGILVRQDSALAGLEQIAPQDLAGVPLIMPERLSVQNALQRWFGDAYDGVQLTATYNLMLNAVFMVERGLGVAIGYRFERFFPDLRFIPLGDIPAAGAVLAWKKQQLFSKTVRRFLAICRGPER
;
A
#
# COMPACT_ATOMS: atom_id res chain seq x y z
N ILE A 1 -34.62 0.89 4.45
CA ILE A 1 -34.49 -0.06 3.35
C ILE A 1 -33.11 -0.68 3.50
N VAL A 2 -33.04 -2.00 3.69
CA VAL A 2 -31.79 -2.77 3.72
C VAL A 2 -31.66 -3.48 2.39
N LEU A 3 -30.48 -3.41 1.77
CA LEU A 3 -30.22 -4.11 0.52
C LEU A 3 -30.03 -5.61 0.77
N THR A 4 -30.53 -6.45 -0.13
CA THR A 4 -30.19 -7.89 -0.17
C THR A 4 -28.71 -8.08 -0.58
N GLU A 5 -28.19 -9.30 -0.49
CA GLU A 5 -26.82 -9.61 -0.95
C GLU A 5 -26.65 -9.32 -2.44
N GLU A 6 -27.65 -9.67 -3.25
CA GLU A 6 -27.67 -9.33 -4.68
C GLU A 6 -27.76 -7.81 -4.91
N GLY A 7 -28.54 -7.11 -4.07
CA GLY A 7 -28.62 -5.65 -4.10
C GLY A 7 -27.30 -4.97 -3.75
N MET A 8 -26.55 -5.49 -2.80
CA MET A 8 -25.19 -5.03 -2.47
C MET A 8 -24.21 -5.29 -3.61
N LEU A 9 -24.26 -6.46 -4.22
CA LEU A 9 -23.45 -6.81 -5.39
C LEU A 9 -23.77 -5.88 -6.56
N PHE A 10 -25.08 -5.70 -6.86
CA PHE A 10 -25.53 -4.81 -7.93
C PHE A 10 -25.08 -3.36 -7.70
N ARG A 11 -25.22 -2.85 -6.48
CA ARG A 11 -24.75 -1.50 -6.12
C ARG A 11 -23.24 -1.34 -6.37
N ARG A 12 -22.44 -2.33 -5.98
CA ARG A 12 -20.98 -2.29 -6.22
C ARG A 12 -20.68 -2.25 -7.71
N ARG A 13 -21.34 -3.09 -8.52
CA ARG A 13 -21.13 -3.11 -9.98
C ARG A 13 -21.64 -1.84 -10.66
N ALA A 14 -22.75 -1.31 -10.21
CA ALA A 14 -23.27 -0.03 -10.71
C ALA A 14 -22.29 1.13 -10.42
N GLN A 15 -21.70 1.15 -9.23
CA GLN A 15 -20.68 2.16 -8.90
C GLN A 15 -19.42 2.01 -9.78
N GLU A 16 -18.94 0.79 -10.01
CA GLU A 16 -17.81 0.53 -10.91
C GLU A 16 -18.10 1.03 -12.34
N ILE A 17 -19.31 0.86 -12.85
CA ILE A 17 -19.72 1.34 -14.17
C ILE A 17 -19.78 2.88 -14.21
N ILE A 18 -20.30 3.51 -13.18
CA ILE A 18 -20.36 4.97 -13.07
C ILE A 18 -18.94 5.54 -13.05
N ASP A 19 -18.08 5.01 -12.18
CA ASP A 19 -16.68 5.45 -12.03
C ASP A 19 -15.93 5.32 -13.37
N LEU A 20 -16.11 4.22 -14.09
CA LEU A 20 -15.49 3.99 -15.40
C LEU A 20 -16.06 4.94 -16.48
N THR A 21 -17.35 5.23 -16.44
CA THR A 21 -18.02 6.17 -17.37
C THR A 21 -17.50 7.60 -17.17
N GLU A 22 -17.41 8.03 -15.91
CA GLU A 22 -16.87 9.35 -15.58
C GLU A 22 -15.41 9.49 -16.00
N LYS A 23 -14.60 8.46 -15.75
CA LYS A 23 -13.22 8.40 -16.19
C LYS A 23 -13.10 8.50 -17.71
N THR A 24 -13.88 7.72 -18.45
CA THR A 24 -13.91 7.74 -19.91
C THR A 24 -14.31 9.14 -20.42
N ARG A 25 -15.34 9.76 -19.85
CA ARG A 25 -15.74 11.11 -20.22
C ARG A 25 -14.62 12.13 -20.01
N ALA A 26 -13.91 12.04 -18.87
CA ALA A 26 -12.78 12.92 -18.57
C ALA A 26 -11.62 12.76 -19.57
N GLU A 27 -11.35 11.53 -20.03
CA GLU A 27 -10.30 11.24 -21.02
C GLU A 27 -10.54 11.88 -22.39
N PHE A 28 -11.82 12.06 -22.78
CA PHE A 28 -12.21 12.64 -24.08
C PHE A 28 -12.53 14.15 -24.02
N SER A 29 -12.65 14.74 -22.84
CA SER A 29 -13.06 16.15 -22.69
C SER A 29 -11.93 17.17 -22.82
N THR A 30 -10.69 16.74 -23.05
CA THR A 30 -9.51 17.61 -23.01
C THR A 30 -9.11 18.09 -24.40
N GLU A 31 -9.26 19.38 -24.67
CA GLU A 31 -8.61 20.05 -25.81
C GLU A 31 -7.09 20.04 -25.65
N ALA A 32 -6.38 19.98 -26.77
CA ALA A 32 -4.98 19.59 -26.85
C ALA A 32 -3.95 20.55 -26.20
N ALA A 33 -4.35 21.67 -25.64
CA ALA A 33 -3.45 22.69 -25.12
C ALA A 33 -3.07 22.54 -23.63
N ASP A 34 -4.01 22.08 -22.78
CA ASP A 34 -3.78 21.93 -21.34
C ASP A 34 -4.06 20.50 -20.90
N LEU A 35 -3.02 19.79 -20.42
CA LEU A 35 -3.22 18.49 -19.79
C LEU A 35 -4.09 18.68 -18.55
N ALA A 36 -5.23 18.02 -18.54
CA ALA A 36 -6.18 18.04 -17.43
C ALA A 36 -6.68 16.62 -17.13
N GLY A 37 -7.47 16.46 -16.10
CA GLY A 37 -8.10 15.21 -15.71
C GLY A 37 -7.51 14.61 -14.43
N GLN A 38 -8.08 13.49 -14.04
CA GLN A 38 -7.73 12.81 -12.80
C GLN A 38 -6.85 11.58 -13.06
N ILE A 39 -5.86 11.37 -12.20
CA ILE A 39 -5.05 10.14 -12.15
C ILE A 39 -5.46 9.37 -10.90
N ALA A 40 -5.99 8.16 -11.09
CA ALA A 40 -6.43 7.29 -10.00
C ALA A 40 -5.31 6.33 -9.58
N ILE A 41 -4.90 6.41 -8.30
CA ILE A 41 -3.78 5.66 -7.75
C ILE A 41 -4.27 4.85 -6.54
N GLY A 42 -4.08 3.53 -6.59
CA GLY A 42 -4.25 2.66 -5.41
C GLY A 42 -2.92 2.47 -4.69
N CYS A 43 -2.92 2.49 -3.37
CA CYS A 43 -1.69 2.25 -2.62
C CYS A 43 -1.95 1.58 -1.26
N GLY A 44 -0.94 0.88 -0.74
CA GLY A 44 -0.82 0.59 0.68
C GLY A 44 -0.12 1.73 1.42
N GLU A 45 -0.01 1.61 2.74
CA GLU A 45 0.78 2.54 3.55
C GLU A 45 2.27 2.22 3.39
N THR A 46 2.99 3.07 2.70
CA THR A 46 4.41 2.90 2.36
C THR A 46 5.15 4.23 2.42
N ARG A 47 6.41 4.19 2.84
CA ARG A 47 7.29 5.37 2.80
C ARG A 47 7.55 5.89 1.39
N ASN A 48 7.38 5.04 0.37
CA ASN A 48 7.48 5.44 -1.03
C ASN A 48 6.38 6.41 -1.47
N MET A 49 5.33 6.60 -0.66
CA MET A 49 4.34 7.65 -0.90
C MET A 49 4.97 9.06 -0.93
N ARG A 50 6.10 9.29 -0.23
CA ARG A 50 6.86 10.55 -0.33
C ARG A 50 7.36 10.77 -1.75
N VAL A 51 8.02 9.77 -2.32
CA VAL A 51 8.55 9.84 -3.69
C VAL A 51 7.42 10.05 -4.69
N LEU A 52 6.32 9.32 -4.53
CA LEU A 52 5.14 9.50 -5.37
C LEU A 52 4.56 10.91 -5.24
N SER A 53 4.51 11.46 -4.02
CA SER A 53 4.03 12.84 -3.77
C SER A 53 4.92 13.89 -4.42
N ASP A 54 6.24 13.70 -4.46
CA ASP A 54 7.17 14.59 -5.16
C ASP A 54 6.90 14.59 -6.68
N TRP A 55 6.63 13.43 -7.27
CA TRP A 55 6.24 13.32 -8.68
C TRP A 55 4.87 13.96 -8.95
N MET A 56 3.91 13.77 -8.03
CA MET A 56 2.58 14.41 -8.11
C MET A 56 2.71 15.93 -8.06
N LEU A 57 3.54 16.46 -7.16
CA LEU A 57 3.81 17.90 -7.04
C LEU A 57 4.45 18.44 -8.33
N THR A 58 5.44 17.73 -8.87
CA THR A 58 6.09 18.10 -10.14
C THR A 58 5.08 18.16 -11.29
N MET A 59 4.17 17.17 -11.37
CA MET A 59 3.11 17.14 -12.38
C MET A 59 2.16 18.32 -12.22
N GLN A 60 1.69 18.59 -10.99
CA GLN A 60 0.73 19.66 -10.73
C GLN A 60 1.30 21.06 -11.00
N GLN A 61 2.59 21.27 -10.70
CA GLN A 61 3.27 22.53 -11.01
C GLN A 61 3.34 22.80 -12.51
N GLN A 62 3.51 21.75 -13.32
CA GLN A 62 3.56 21.87 -14.79
C GLN A 62 2.16 21.89 -15.41
N TYR A 63 1.19 21.22 -14.83
CA TYR A 63 -0.17 21.01 -15.32
C TYR A 63 -1.21 21.19 -14.19
N PRO A 64 -1.56 22.44 -13.87
CA PRO A 64 -2.41 22.76 -12.70
C PRO A 64 -3.81 22.16 -12.73
N LEU A 65 -4.31 21.79 -13.92
CA LEU A 65 -5.65 21.17 -14.10
C LEU A 65 -5.63 19.65 -13.88
N VAL A 66 -4.47 19.05 -13.59
CA VAL A 66 -4.36 17.64 -13.24
C VAL A 66 -4.67 17.45 -11.77
N THR A 67 -5.53 16.50 -11.47
CA THR A 67 -5.88 16.10 -10.11
C THR A 67 -5.47 14.64 -9.86
N PHE A 68 -5.31 14.27 -8.59
CA PHE A 68 -4.97 12.91 -8.18
C PHE A 68 -6.02 12.39 -7.22
N GLN A 69 -6.46 11.16 -7.45
CA GLN A 69 -7.28 10.40 -6.51
C GLN A 69 -6.42 9.27 -5.94
N VAL A 70 -6.06 9.37 -4.66
CA VAL A 70 -5.27 8.34 -3.96
C VAL A 70 -6.20 7.56 -3.06
N GLN A 71 -6.24 6.24 -3.24
CA GLN A 71 -7.10 5.32 -2.50
C GLN A 71 -6.25 4.26 -1.80
N SER A 72 -6.47 4.10 -0.48
CA SER A 72 -5.76 3.10 0.32
C SER A 72 -6.46 1.75 0.28
N PHE A 73 -5.73 0.74 -0.18
CA PHE A 73 -6.21 -0.65 -0.29
C PHE A 73 -5.08 -1.63 0.01
N THR A 74 -5.44 -2.88 0.26
CA THR A 74 -4.47 -4.00 0.20
C THR A 74 -3.99 -4.19 -1.24
N ALA A 75 -2.79 -4.76 -1.41
CA ALA A 75 -2.22 -4.94 -2.75
C ALA A 75 -3.12 -5.79 -3.67
N ASP A 76 -3.85 -6.77 -3.12
CA ASP A 76 -4.72 -7.66 -3.88
C ASP A 76 -5.93 -6.88 -4.45
N VAL A 77 -6.52 -5.97 -3.66
CA VAL A 77 -7.58 -5.07 -4.12
C VAL A 77 -7.06 -4.07 -5.15
N VAL A 78 -5.84 -3.53 -4.96
CA VAL A 78 -5.22 -2.64 -5.94
C VAL A 78 -5.03 -3.37 -7.28
N LEU A 79 -4.53 -4.60 -7.27
CA LEU A 79 -4.34 -5.41 -8.49
C LEU A 79 -5.67 -5.71 -9.18
N GLU A 80 -6.71 -6.06 -8.43
CA GLU A 80 -8.06 -6.26 -8.99
C GLU A 80 -8.57 -4.99 -9.68
N ARG A 81 -8.46 -3.84 -9.01
CA ARG A 81 -8.91 -2.55 -9.54
C ARG A 81 -8.11 -2.10 -10.76
N LEU A 82 -6.79 -2.33 -10.79
CA LEU A 82 -5.95 -2.13 -11.98
C LEU A 82 -6.39 -3.01 -13.14
N ALA A 83 -6.67 -4.30 -12.87
CA ALA A 83 -7.13 -5.23 -13.90
C ALA A 83 -8.45 -4.79 -14.54
N ASN A 84 -9.34 -4.20 -13.73
CA ASN A 84 -10.66 -3.70 -14.15
C ASN A 84 -10.64 -2.27 -14.70
N GLY A 85 -9.47 -1.59 -14.74
CA GLY A 85 -9.34 -0.22 -15.25
C GLY A 85 -9.87 0.87 -14.32
N LEU A 86 -10.21 0.53 -13.07
CA LEU A 86 -10.70 1.46 -12.04
C LEU A 86 -9.57 2.30 -11.42
N LEU A 87 -8.33 1.83 -11.54
CA LEU A 87 -7.13 2.56 -11.19
C LEU A 87 -6.21 2.66 -12.41
N ASP A 88 -5.46 3.74 -12.48
CA ASP A 88 -4.41 3.93 -13.49
C ASP A 88 -3.10 3.31 -13.04
N LEU A 89 -2.77 3.51 -11.77
CA LEU A 89 -1.50 3.13 -11.17
C LEU A 89 -1.73 2.47 -9.80
N GLY A 90 -0.80 1.59 -9.42
CA GLY A 90 -0.79 0.97 -8.09
C GLY A 90 0.60 1.07 -7.45
N LEU A 91 0.70 1.68 -6.27
CA LEU A 91 1.92 1.65 -5.48
C LEU A 91 1.84 0.47 -4.52
N LEU A 92 2.64 -0.58 -4.80
CA LEU A 92 2.54 -1.89 -4.18
C LEU A 92 3.83 -2.27 -3.48
N MET A 93 3.71 -2.83 -2.28
CA MET A 93 4.85 -3.42 -1.54
C MET A 93 4.97 -4.92 -1.84
N GLU A 94 6.20 -5.38 -2.02
CA GLU A 94 6.52 -6.80 -2.16
C GLU A 94 6.31 -7.54 -0.81
N PRO A 95 5.89 -8.81 -0.83
CA PRO A 95 5.69 -9.67 -2.00
C PRO A 95 4.38 -9.40 -2.73
N VAL A 96 4.44 -9.27 -4.06
CA VAL A 96 3.29 -9.04 -4.94
C VAL A 96 3.50 -9.69 -6.30
N ASP A 97 2.46 -10.28 -6.89
CA ASP A 97 2.52 -10.88 -8.23
C ASP A 97 2.37 -9.80 -9.31
N ILE A 98 3.47 -9.40 -9.92
CA ILE A 98 3.55 -8.35 -10.93
C ILE A 98 3.66 -8.89 -12.36
N ARG A 99 3.55 -10.18 -12.62
CA ARG A 99 3.77 -10.79 -13.94
C ARG A 99 2.88 -10.21 -15.05
N LYS A 100 1.68 -9.77 -14.71
CA LYS A 100 0.70 -9.17 -15.63
C LYS A 100 0.81 -7.65 -15.75
N TYR A 101 1.77 -7.04 -15.06
CA TYR A 101 1.92 -5.59 -14.95
C TYR A 101 3.28 -5.14 -15.47
N GLU A 102 3.34 -3.93 -15.96
CA GLU A 102 4.58 -3.18 -16.08
C GLU A 102 4.84 -2.49 -14.76
N VAL A 103 6.11 -2.33 -14.40
CA VAL A 103 6.48 -1.76 -13.11
C VAL A 103 7.66 -0.80 -13.23
N LEU A 104 7.62 0.21 -12.38
CA LEU A 104 8.76 1.04 -12.02
C LEU A 104 9.13 0.72 -10.57
N ARG A 105 10.38 0.27 -10.33
CA ARG A 105 10.84 -0.02 -8.97
C ARG A 105 11.00 1.26 -8.19
N MET A 106 10.43 1.29 -6.99
CA MET A 106 10.54 2.43 -6.10
C MET A 106 11.91 2.46 -5.40
N PRO A 107 12.45 3.64 -5.11
CA PRO A 107 13.82 3.77 -4.59
C PRO A 107 13.96 3.39 -3.12
N LEU A 108 12.89 3.53 -2.32
CA LEU A 108 12.95 3.25 -0.89
C LEU A 108 12.60 1.80 -0.59
N LYS A 109 13.35 1.18 0.32
CA LYS A 109 13.05 -0.16 0.84
C LYS A 109 12.22 -0.05 2.10
N GLU A 110 11.29 -0.99 2.28
CA GLU A 110 10.47 -1.11 3.48
C GLU A 110 11.20 -1.99 4.50
N GLU A 111 11.41 -1.46 5.68
CA GLU A 111 12.05 -2.16 6.78
C GLU A 111 11.00 -2.87 7.63
N TRP A 112 11.20 -4.15 7.88
CA TRP A 112 10.37 -4.94 8.77
C TRP A 112 10.69 -4.66 10.23
N GLY A 113 9.68 -4.61 11.07
CA GLY A 113 9.85 -4.46 12.50
C GLY A 113 8.58 -4.74 13.28
N ILE A 114 8.69 -4.52 14.57
CA ILE A 114 7.55 -4.50 15.47
C ILE A 114 7.28 -3.09 15.97
N LEU A 115 6.03 -2.80 16.21
CA LEU A 115 5.59 -1.62 16.95
C LEU A 115 5.14 -2.06 18.33
N VAL A 116 5.73 -1.48 19.36
CA VAL A 116 5.48 -1.79 20.76
C VAL A 116 5.27 -0.52 21.56
N ARG A 117 4.62 -0.64 22.71
CA ARG A 117 4.58 0.45 23.71
C ARG A 117 5.99 0.67 24.29
N GLN A 118 6.30 1.91 24.65
CA GLN A 118 7.60 2.23 25.26
C GLN A 118 7.82 1.55 26.61
N ASP A 119 6.75 1.20 27.33
CA ASP A 119 6.80 0.48 28.61
C ASP A 119 6.86 -1.06 28.45
N SER A 120 6.88 -1.57 27.20
CA SER A 120 7.04 -3.00 26.91
C SER A 120 8.46 -3.47 27.25
N ALA A 121 8.60 -4.70 27.75
CA ALA A 121 9.90 -5.36 27.95
C ALA A 121 10.71 -5.44 26.64
N LEU A 122 10.03 -5.56 25.49
CA LEU A 122 10.68 -5.58 24.18
C LEU A 122 11.26 -4.22 23.78
N ALA A 123 10.76 -3.12 24.35
CA ALA A 123 11.20 -1.78 23.96
C ALA A 123 12.68 -1.49 24.26
N GLY A 124 13.33 -2.30 25.10
CA GLY A 124 14.76 -2.20 25.38
C GLY A 124 15.66 -2.81 24.31
N LEU A 125 15.12 -3.63 23.40
CA LEU A 125 15.89 -4.32 22.37
C LEU A 125 16.23 -3.40 21.20
N GLU A 126 17.38 -3.64 20.56
CA GLU A 126 17.80 -2.95 19.34
C GLU A 126 17.25 -3.63 18.09
N GLN A 127 17.04 -4.95 18.16
CA GLN A 127 16.56 -5.80 17.08
C GLN A 127 15.77 -6.97 17.67
N ILE A 128 14.81 -7.48 16.92
CA ILE A 128 13.94 -8.59 17.33
C ILE A 128 14.31 -9.86 16.56
N ALA A 129 14.54 -10.93 17.30
CA ALA A 129 14.64 -12.29 16.79
C ALA A 129 13.29 -13.02 16.92
N PRO A 130 13.03 -14.10 16.15
CA PRO A 130 11.79 -14.87 16.24
C PRO A 130 11.45 -15.33 17.65
N GLN A 131 12.46 -15.74 18.44
CA GLN A 131 12.31 -16.25 19.80
C GLN A 131 11.83 -15.21 20.81
N ASP A 132 12.14 -13.92 20.55
CA ASP A 132 11.69 -12.81 21.41
C ASP A 132 10.18 -12.60 21.38
N LEU A 133 9.51 -13.15 20.37
CA LEU A 133 8.07 -13.04 20.15
C LEU A 133 7.30 -14.29 20.61
N ALA A 134 7.98 -15.29 21.19
CA ALA A 134 7.32 -16.48 21.72
C ALA A 134 6.37 -16.12 22.87
N GLY A 135 5.10 -16.50 22.76
CA GLY A 135 4.07 -16.19 23.75
C GLY A 135 3.65 -14.72 23.84
N VAL A 136 4.16 -13.85 22.96
CA VAL A 136 3.75 -12.45 22.88
C VAL A 136 2.47 -12.34 22.05
N PRO A 137 1.42 -11.62 22.50
CA PRO A 137 0.24 -11.35 21.68
C PRO A 137 0.59 -10.52 20.46
N LEU A 138 0.42 -11.08 19.24
CA LEU A 138 0.79 -10.44 17.99
C LEU A 138 -0.42 -9.93 17.21
N ILE A 139 -0.24 -8.77 16.61
CA ILE A 139 -1.14 -8.14 15.65
C ILE A 139 -0.42 -8.19 14.30
N MET A 140 -0.95 -8.93 13.33
CA MET A 140 -0.27 -9.23 12.08
C MET A 140 -1.02 -8.68 10.86
N PRO A 141 -0.31 -8.40 9.74
CA PRO A 141 -0.99 -8.11 8.48
C PRO A 141 -1.92 -9.26 8.06
N GLU A 142 -3.13 -8.92 7.58
CA GLU A 142 -4.11 -9.93 7.15
C GLU A 142 -3.71 -10.65 5.85
N ARG A 143 -2.83 -10.03 5.04
CA ARG A 143 -2.49 -10.50 3.71
C ARG A 143 -1.69 -11.79 3.75
N LEU A 144 -2.23 -12.88 3.16
CA LEU A 144 -1.66 -14.22 3.24
C LEU A 144 -0.20 -14.31 2.71
N SER A 145 0.12 -13.61 1.62
CA SER A 145 1.49 -13.60 1.07
C SER A 145 2.50 -12.97 2.04
N VAL A 146 2.06 -12.00 2.83
CA VAL A 146 2.86 -11.34 3.89
C VAL A 146 2.99 -12.28 5.08
N GLN A 147 1.89 -12.91 5.52
CA GLN A 147 1.92 -13.91 6.59
C GLN A 147 2.86 -15.06 6.25
N ASN A 148 2.82 -15.58 5.02
CA ASN A 148 3.73 -16.63 4.56
C ASN A 148 5.21 -16.18 4.56
N ALA A 149 5.50 -14.91 4.28
CA ALA A 149 6.85 -14.37 4.39
C ALA A 149 7.32 -14.31 5.84
N LEU A 150 6.45 -13.86 6.75
CA LEU A 150 6.71 -13.82 8.18
C LEU A 150 6.83 -15.22 8.78
N GLN A 151 5.98 -16.17 8.37
CA GLN A 151 6.09 -17.57 8.81
C GLN A 151 7.45 -18.17 8.49
N ARG A 152 7.99 -17.89 7.29
CA ARG A 152 9.35 -18.32 6.94
C ARG A 152 10.42 -17.67 7.81
N TRP A 153 10.25 -16.41 8.19
CA TRP A 153 11.16 -15.72 9.09
C TRP A 153 11.10 -16.29 10.51
N PHE A 154 9.91 -16.61 11.02
CA PHE A 154 9.73 -17.24 12.32
C PHE A 154 10.35 -18.64 12.38
N GLY A 155 10.34 -19.41 11.26
CA GLY A 155 10.78 -20.80 11.26
C GLY A 155 10.02 -21.62 12.32
N ASP A 156 10.76 -22.41 13.09
CA ASP A 156 10.21 -23.27 14.15
C ASP A 156 9.54 -22.47 15.30
N ALA A 157 9.90 -21.21 15.48
CA ALA A 157 9.28 -20.34 16.48
C ALA A 157 7.84 -19.96 16.13
N TYR A 158 7.38 -20.22 14.89
CA TYR A 158 6.02 -19.90 14.48
C TYR A 158 4.93 -20.63 15.26
N ASP A 159 5.20 -21.85 15.72
CA ASP A 159 4.25 -22.63 16.52
C ASP A 159 3.93 -21.99 17.88
N GLY A 160 4.79 -21.10 18.36
CA GLY A 160 4.60 -20.31 19.59
C GLY A 160 3.92 -18.96 19.39
N VAL A 161 3.54 -18.61 18.14
CA VAL A 161 2.90 -17.33 17.83
C VAL A 161 1.48 -17.26 18.39
N GLN A 162 1.21 -16.24 19.19
CA GLN A 162 -0.12 -15.92 19.70
C GLN A 162 -0.76 -14.82 18.85
N LEU A 163 -1.49 -15.19 17.79
CA LEU A 163 -2.22 -14.23 16.98
C LEU A 163 -3.42 -13.67 17.72
N THR A 164 -3.42 -12.36 18.01
CA THR A 164 -4.50 -11.66 18.70
C THR A 164 -5.41 -10.92 17.73
N ALA A 165 -4.85 -10.28 16.71
CA ALA A 165 -5.61 -9.56 15.70
C ALA A 165 -4.89 -9.54 14.36
N THR A 166 -5.64 -9.27 13.29
CA THR A 166 -5.08 -8.93 11.98
C THR A 166 -5.48 -7.54 11.56
N TYR A 167 -4.69 -6.93 10.69
CA TYR A 167 -4.95 -5.59 10.16
C TYR A 167 -4.62 -5.52 8.66
N ASN A 168 -5.27 -4.59 7.96
CA ASN A 168 -4.98 -4.26 6.56
C ASN A 168 -4.22 -2.94 6.39
N LEU A 169 -4.45 -1.98 7.28
CA LEU A 169 -3.76 -0.69 7.33
C LEU A 169 -3.09 -0.52 8.69
N MET A 170 -1.80 -0.12 8.68
CA MET A 170 -0.95 -0.06 9.87
C MET A 170 -1.49 0.92 10.93
N LEU A 171 -2.16 2.00 10.53
CA LEU A 171 -2.72 2.96 11.48
C LEU A 171 -3.74 2.31 12.45
N ASN A 172 -4.51 1.32 11.98
CA ASN A 172 -5.40 0.56 12.85
C ASN A 172 -4.61 -0.24 13.89
N ALA A 173 -3.51 -0.87 13.47
CA ALA A 173 -2.64 -1.61 14.38
C ALA A 173 -1.97 -0.70 15.42
N VAL A 174 -1.59 0.54 15.05
CA VAL A 174 -1.06 1.54 15.96
C VAL A 174 -1.99 1.74 17.17
N PHE A 175 -3.27 1.99 16.92
CA PHE A 175 -4.26 2.17 18.00
C PHE A 175 -4.46 0.92 18.86
N MET A 176 -4.38 -0.28 18.26
CA MET A 176 -4.45 -1.53 19.01
C MET A 176 -3.24 -1.68 19.95
N VAL A 177 -2.04 -1.34 19.47
CA VAL A 177 -0.80 -1.37 20.28
C VAL A 177 -0.86 -0.35 21.41
N GLU A 178 -1.29 0.89 21.14
CA GLU A 178 -1.45 1.94 22.16
C GLU A 178 -2.34 1.48 23.31
N ARG A 179 -3.38 0.70 23.03
CA ARG A 179 -4.30 0.15 24.02
C ARG A 179 -3.83 -1.15 24.68
N GLY A 180 -2.65 -1.65 24.30
CA GLY A 180 -2.05 -2.84 24.91
C GLY A 180 -2.65 -4.16 24.41
N LEU A 181 -3.32 -4.18 23.24
CA LEU A 181 -3.88 -5.41 22.68
C LEU A 181 -2.79 -6.42 22.28
N GLY A 182 -1.61 -5.94 21.96
CA GLY A 182 -0.47 -6.76 21.55
C GLY A 182 0.61 -5.91 20.89
N VAL A 183 1.52 -6.60 20.21
CA VAL A 183 2.64 -6.06 19.47
C VAL A 183 2.32 -6.16 17.98
N ALA A 184 2.38 -5.07 17.21
CA ALA A 184 2.12 -5.11 15.80
C ALA A 184 3.42 -5.40 15.02
N ILE A 185 3.39 -6.40 14.14
CA ILE A 185 4.47 -6.72 13.21
C ILE A 185 4.13 -6.13 11.83
N GLY A 186 5.07 -5.39 11.23
CA GLY A 186 4.83 -4.75 9.94
C GLY A 186 6.02 -3.94 9.44
N TYR A 187 5.77 -3.07 8.48
CA TYR A 187 6.81 -2.15 7.98
C TYR A 187 6.95 -0.92 8.87
N ARG A 188 8.14 -0.32 8.85
CA ARG A 188 8.40 0.94 9.54
C ARG A 188 7.41 2.01 9.06
N PHE A 189 6.60 2.50 10.00
CA PHE A 189 5.73 3.63 9.77
C PHE A 189 6.47 4.92 10.14
N GLU A 190 6.63 5.85 9.19
CA GLU A 190 7.47 7.04 9.38
C GLU A 190 6.78 8.17 10.17
N ARG A 191 5.82 7.85 10.99
CA ARG A 191 5.25 8.79 11.96
C ARG A 191 5.80 8.52 13.35
N PHE A 192 6.07 9.58 14.05
CA PHE A 192 6.41 9.51 15.46
C PHE A 192 5.13 9.37 16.28
N PHE A 193 5.08 8.32 17.08
CA PHE A 193 4.06 8.10 18.09
C PHE A 193 4.78 8.14 19.44
N PRO A 194 4.50 9.14 20.31
CA PRO A 194 5.31 9.40 21.50
C PRO A 194 5.37 8.22 22.47
N ASP A 195 4.32 7.40 22.53
CA ASP A 195 4.20 6.28 23.46
C ASP A 195 4.60 4.92 22.83
N LEU A 196 5.01 4.93 21.56
CA LEU A 196 5.36 3.72 20.83
C LEU A 196 6.81 3.76 20.34
N ARG A 197 7.39 2.57 20.22
CA ARG A 197 8.71 2.35 19.66
C ARG A 197 8.65 1.33 18.53
N PHE A 198 9.30 1.66 17.42
CA PHE A 198 9.56 0.70 16.34
C PHE A 198 10.91 0.05 16.56
N ILE A 199 10.94 -1.30 16.48
CA ILE A 199 12.16 -2.10 16.61
C ILE A 199 12.26 -3.00 15.37
N PRO A 200 13.37 -2.95 14.64
CA PRO A 200 13.55 -3.75 13.42
C PRO A 200 13.60 -5.25 13.71
N LEU A 201 13.13 -6.06 12.76
CA LEU A 201 13.34 -7.50 12.78
C LEU A 201 14.76 -7.84 12.30
N GLY A 202 15.40 -8.81 12.96
CA GLY A 202 16.65 -9.39 12.51
C GLY A 202 16.48 -10.36 11.35
N ASP A 203 17.52 -10.51 10.53
CA ASP A 203 17.66 -11.55 9.51
C ASP A 203 16.48 -11.66 8.52
N ILE A 204 15.76 -10.54 8.28
CA ILE A 204 14.72 -10.45 7.27
C ILE A 204 15.10 -9.39 6.23
N PRO A 205 15.11 -9.74 4.93
CA PRO A 205 15.44 -8.75 3.91
C PRO A 205 14.37 -7.65 3.84
N ALA A 206 14.81 -6.41 3.68
CA ALA A 206 13.91 -5.29 3.46
C ALA A 206 13.10 -5.51 2.18
N ALA A 207 11.80 -5.25 2.25
CA ALA A 207 10.90 -5.42 1.13
C ALA A 207 11.06 -4.29 0.10
N GLY A 208 10.89 -4.63 -1.17
CA GLY A 208 10.80 -3.64 -2.24
C GLY A 208 9.39 -3.06 -2.36
N ALA A 209 9.30 -1.98 -3.15
CA ALA A 209 8.02 -1.47 -3.61
C ALA A 209 8.08 -1.17 -5.11
N VAL A 210 6.94 -1.19 -5.78
CA VAL A 210 6.80 -0.92 -7.20
C VAL A 210 5.61 -0.01 -7.47
N LEU A 211 5.77 0.91 -8.40
CA LEU A 211 4.65 1.57 -9.07
C LEU A 211 4.28 0.70 -10.26
N ALA A 212 3.08 0.14 -10.28
CA ALA A 212 2.61 -0.84 -11.25
C ALA A 212 1.44 -0.30 -12.07
N TRP A 213 1.33 -0.76 -13.32
CA TRP A 213 0.20 -0.52 -14.21
C TRP A 213 -0.03 -1.70 -15.14
N LYS A 214 -1.24 -1.82 -15.68
CA LYS A 214 -1.59 -2.94 -16.54
C LYS A 214 -0.80 -2.89 -17.86
N LYS A 215 -0.24 -4.02 -18.28
CA LYS A 215 0.40 -4.16 -19.60
C LYS A 215 -0.60 -3.86 -20.71
N GLN A 216 -0.11 -3.23 -21.78
CA GLN A 216 -0.90 -2.91 -23.00
C GLN A 216 -2.14 -2.05 -22.74
N GLN A 217 -2.18 -1.31 -21.63
CA GLN A 217 -3.27 -0.35 -21.38
C GLN A 217 -3.08 0.90 -22.22
N LEU A 218 -4.17 1.34 -22.85
CA LEU A 218 -4.21 2.67 -23.48
C LEU A 218 -4.41 3.70 -22.37
N PHE A 219 -3.38 4.49 -22.13
CA PHE A 219 -3.44 5.56 -21.15
C PHE A 219 -3.87 6.89 -21.78
N SER A 220 -4.56 7.73 -21.00
CA SER A 220 -4.75 9.14 -21.31
C SER A 220 -3.40 9.85 -21.49
N LYS A 221 -3.42 10.98 -22.17
CA LYS A 221 -2.22 11.84 -22.31
C LYS A 221 -1.66 12.23 -20.95
N THR A 222 -2.54 12.47 -19.96
CA THR A 222 -2.23 12.86 -18.59
C THR A 222 -1.46 11.78 -17.86
N VAL A 223 -1.95 10.53 -17.88
CA VAL A 223 -1.26 9.39 -17.24
C VAL A 223 0.08 9.12 -17.89
N ARG A 224 0.17 9.16 -19.23
CA ARG A 224 1.46 8.99 -19.95
C ARG A 224 2.48 10.05 -19.55
N ARG A 225 2.05 11.31 -19.43
CA ARG A 225 2.93 12.40 -18.99
C ARG A 225 3.41 12.20 -17.55
N PHE A 226 2.52 11.77 -16.65
CA PHE A 226 2.89 11.45 -15.28
C PHE A 226 3.91 10.32 -15.20
N LEU A 227 3.70 9.24 -15.95
CA LEU A 227 4.68 8.14 -16.02
C LEU A 227 6.04 8.59 -16.57
N ALA A 228 6.07 9.54 -17.50
CA ALA A 228 7.33 10.12 -17.98
C ALA A 228 8.05 10.90 -16.87
N ILE A 229 7.33 11.64 -16.03
CA ILE A 229 7.89 12.31 -14.84
C ILE A 229 8.44 11.27 -13.85
N CYS A 230 7.69 10.21 -13.57
CA CYS A 230 8.12 9.14 -12.65
C CYS A 230 9.41 8.44 -13.11
N ARG A 231 9.60 8.26 -14.44
CA ARG A 231 10.80 7.62 -15.00
C ARG A 231 12.03 8.55 -15.00
N GLY A 232 11.80 9.86 -14.87
CA GLY A 232 12.85 10.87 -15.03
C GLY A 232 13.31 11.04 -16.49
N PRO A 233 14.29 11.91 -16.76
CA PRO A 233 14.86 12.03 -18.09
C PRO A 233 15.51 10.71 -18.50
N GLU A 234 15.22 10.28 -19.73
CA GLU A 234 15.92 9.12 -20.33
C GLU A 234 17.44 9.36 -20.26
N ARG A 235 18.13 8.45 -19.58
CA ARG A 235 19.60 8.46 -19.50
C ARG A 235 20.20 7.82 -20.74
#